data_bc96baa5c801c93b37b88dee68f7450c
#
_entry.id   bc96baa5c801c93b37b88dee68f7450c
#
_cell.length_a   1.000
_cell.length_b   1.000
_cell.length_c   1.000
_cell.angle_alpha   90.00
_cell.angle_beta   90.00
_cell.angle_gamma   90.00
#
_symmetry.space_group_name_H-M   'P 1'
#
loop_
_entity.id
_entity.type
_entity.pdbx_description
1 polymer ?
#
loop_
_entity_poly.entity_id
_entity_poly.type
_entity_poly.pdbx_seq_one_letter_code
_entity_poly.pdbx_strand_id
1 'polypeptide(L)'
;MIRLSLAASILALGAMSASAADLGARPYTKAPAPIVAAAYDWSGFYIGANGGGAWSRKCWDTVPFTIDIQAIPPFTVAGPEGCHTASGPTAGGQIGYRWQAAAWVFGIEAQGNWADLTGSNPSTIPFFAASNLANRTKIDASGLFTGQIGYSWNSLLLYVKGGAAVTSDKYEAFLFAPQAPLPTGFVEARGSETRWGGVVGIGGEYAFTRNWSVALEYDHLFMGDSTVRMTFDPVFNPVLNHNVRIRQDIDMVTARINYRFGGPVVAKY
;
A
#
# COMPACT_ATOMS: atom_id res chain seq x y z
N MET A 1 -2.97 77.87 -35.12
CA MET A 1 -3.86 79.04 -35.34
C MET A 1 -4.87 79.01 -34.23
N ILE A 2 -4.71 79.97 -33.23
CA ILE A 2 -5.68 81.04 -32.95
C ILE A 2 -6.94 80.46 -32.22
N ARG A 3 -7.39 80.91 -31.09
CA ARG A 3 -7.25 82.04 -30.08
C ARG A 3 -8.04 81.63 -28.86
N LEU A 4 -7.55 81.72 -27.62
CA LEU A 4 -7.84 82.77 -26.62
C LEU A 4 -9.20 83.45 -26.68
N SER A 5 -9.97 83.35 -25.57
CA SER A 5 -10.79 84.43 -24.96
C SER A 5 -11.26 83.95 -23.59
N LEU A 6 -10.74 84.53 -22.65
CA LEU A 6 -11.10 85.27 -21.44
C LEU A 6 -12.58 85.71 -21.37
N ALA A 7 -13.23 85.48 -20.25
CA ALA A 7 -14.09 86.45 -19.57
C ALA A 7 -14.36 85.98 -18.14
N ALA A 8 -13.98 86.87 -17.25
CA ALA A 8 -14.29 86.91 -15.84
C ALA A 8 -15.74 87.32 -15.59
N SER A 9 -16.30 86.95 -14.49
CA SER A 9 -17.16 87.81 -13.63
C SER A 9 -17.82 87.02 -12.49
N ILE A 10 -17.52 87.50 -11.34
CA ILE A 10 -18.30 88.08 -10.23
C ILE A 10 -18.66 87.13 -9.08
N LEU A 11 -18.08 87.48 -7.93
CA LEU A 11 -18.44 87.16 -6.55
C LEU A 11 -19.95 87.25 -6.27
N ALA A 12 -20.42 86.26 -5.55
CA ALA A 12 -21.56 86.45 -4.62
C ALA A 12 -21.23 85.64 -3.34
N LEU A 13 -20.93 86.39 -2.27
CA LEU A 13 -20.86 85.91 -0.89
C LEU A 13 -22.23 85.33 -0.47
N GLY A 14 -22.29 84.09 -0.18
CA GLY A 14 -23.35 83.45 0.59
C GLY A 14 -22.71 82.76 1.82
N ALA A 15 -22.75 83.42 2.95
CA ALA A 15 -22.40 82.83 4.21
C ALA A 15 -23.48 81.80 4.57
N MET A 16 -23.24 80.52 4.33
CA MET A 16 -24.04 79.45 4.92
C MET A 16 -23.32 78.96 6.16
N SER A 17 -23.98 79.21 7.28
CA SER A 17 -23.64 78.64 8.57
C SER A 17 -23.55 77.11 8.47
N ALA A 18 -22.35 76.58 8.55
CA ALA A 18 -22.16 75.14 8.73
C ALA A 18 -22.61 74.77 10.15
N SER A 19 -23.80 74.26 10.28
CA SER A 19 -24.20 73.47 11.46
C SER A 19 -23.41 72.17 11.39
N ALA A 20 -22.33 72.06 12.14
CA ALA A 20 -21.68 70.81 12.43
C ALA A 20 -22.69 69.88 13.08
N ALA A 21 -23.31 69.02 12.30
CA ALA A 21 -24.08 67.90 12.86
C ALA A 21 -23.06 67.04 13.64
N ASP A 22 -23.22 67.02 14.95
CA ASP A 22 -22.54 66.13 15.84
C ASP A 22 -23.05 64.70 15.51
N LEU A 23 -22.40 64.04 14.53
CA LEU A 23 -22.63 62.65 14.26
C LEU A 23 -22.06 61.89 15.44
N GLY A 24 -22.95 61.50 16.35
CA GLY A 24 -22.62 60.62 17.45
C GLY A 24 -21.66 59.52 16.96
N ALA A 25 -20.47 59.39 17.63
CA ALA A 25 -19.49 58.41 17.29
C ALA A 25 -20.15 57.02 17.15
N ARG A 26 -20.18 56.50 15.91
CA ARG A 26 -20.66 55.12 15.72
C ARG A 26 -19.89 54.21 16.67
N PRO A 27 -20.56 53.40 17.50
CA PRO A 27 -19.87 52.48 18.37
C PRO A 27 -18.99 51.61 17.47
N TYR A 28 -17.67 51.63 17.70
CA TYR A 28 -16.68 50.78 17.00
C TYR A 28 -16.98 49.35 17.41
N THR A 29 -17.87 48.69 16.64
CA THR A 29 -18.02 47.22 16.79
C THR A 29 -16.74 46.60 16.28
N LYS A 30 -15.91 46.14 17.23
CA LYS A 30 -14.73 45.34 16.95
C LYS A 30 -15.15 44.26 15.94
N ALA A 31 -14.56 44.33 14.74
CA ALA A 31 -14.81 43.30 13.72
C ALA A 31 -14.66 41.93 14.39
N PRO A 32 -15.60 40.98 14.11
CA PRO A 32 -15.45 39.63 14.61
C PRO A 32 -14.04 39.16 14.23
N ALA A 33 -13.31 38.61 15.21
CA ALA A 33 -12.00 38.03 14.92
C ALA A 33 -12.15 37.07 13.74
N PRO A 34 -11.27 37.11 12.74
CA PRO A 34 -11.36 36.18 11.61
C PRO A 34 -11.40 34.77 12.19
N ILE A 35 -12.42 33.99 11.83
CA ILE A 35 -12.54 32.59 12.17
C ILE A 35 -11.39 31.92 11.42
N VAL A 36 -10.25 31.76 12.10
CA VAL A 36 -9.17 30.93 11.60
C VAL A 36 -9.73 29.52 11.58
N ALA A 37 -10.02 29.00 10.39
CA ALA A 37 -10.42 27.61 10.25
C ALA A 37 -9.37 26.75 10.95
N ALA A 38 -9.79 26.04 12.00
CA ALA A 38 -8.87 25.19 12.75
C ALA A 38 -8.23 24.21 11.77
N ALA A 39 -6.90 24.24 11.68
CA ALA A 39 -6.16 23.29 10.86
C ALA A 39 -6.54 21.87 11.28
N TYR A 40 -6.70 20.97 10.32
CA TYR A 40 -7.02 19.58 10.62
C TYR A 40 -5.86 18.95 11.41
N ASP A 41 -6.18 18.36 12.56
CA ASP A 41 -5.21 17.66 13.40
C ASP A 41 -5.24 16.16 13.06
N TRP A 42 -4.12 15.63 12.59
CA TRP A 42 -3.94 14.22 12.25
C TRP A 42 -3.58 13.35 13.44
N SER A 43 -3.37 13.92 14.63
CA SER A 43 -2.98 13.18 15.84
C SER A 43 -4.11 12.28 16.33
N GLY A 44 -3.75 11.13 16.87
CA GLY A 44 -4.65 10.20 17.53
C GLY A 44 -4.57 8.79 17.02
N PHE A 45 -5.29 7.94 17.70
CA PHE A 45 -5.49 6.54 17.34
C PHE A 45 -6.48 6.42 16.18
N TYR A 46 -6.21 5.53 15.24
CA TYR A 46 -7.13 5.26 14.14
C TYR A 46 -7.22 3.76 13.85
N ILE A 47 -8.35 3.38 13.29
CA ILE A 47 -8.61 2.06 12.73
C ILE A 47 -9.20 2.23 11.34
N GLY A 48 -8.94 1.31 10.44
CA GLY A 48 -9.49 1.40 9.10
C GLY A 48 -9.59 0.05 8.42
N ALA A 49 -10.21 0.10 7.24
CA ALA A 49 -10.27 -1.01 6.30
C ALA A 49 -9.58 -0.60 5.00
N ASN A 50 -9.06 -1.59 4.30
CA ASN A 50 -8.44 -1.39 3.00
C ASN A 50 -8.83 -2.49 2.02
N GLY A 51 -8.70 -2.19 0.73
CA GLY A 51 -8.88 -3.15 -0.34
C GLY A 51 -8.19 -2.69 -1.61
N GLY A 52 -7.73 -3.64 -2.40
CA GLY A 52 -6.98 -3.30 -3.60
C GLY A 52 -6.52 -4.53 -4.37
N GLY A 53 -5.39 -4.37 -5.05
CA GLY A 53 -4.73 -5.43 -5.79
C GLY A 53 -3.25 -5.48 -5.48
N ALA A 54 -2.69 -6.67 -5.61
CA ALA A 54 -1.27 -6.90 -5.47
C ALA A 54 -0.75 -7.83 -6.57
N TRP A 55 0.53 -7.71 -6.88
CA TRP A 55 1.22 -8.58 -7.82
C TRP A 55 2.62 -8.88 -7.31
N SER A 56 3.03 -10.12 -7.48
CA SER A 56 4.30 -10.63 -7.01
C SER A 56 5.03 -11.34 -8.14
N ARG A 57 6.26 -10.92 -8.43
CA ARG A 57 7.12 -11.65 -9.35
C ARG A 57 7.85 -12.76 -8.60
N LYS A 58 7.68 -13.99 -9.07
CA LYS A 58 8.29 -15.18 -8.47
C LYS A 58 9.19 -15.84 -9.50
N CYS A 59 10.44 -16.14 -9.10
CA CYS A 59 11.35 -16.95 -9.87
C CYS A 59 11.80 -18.15 -9.03
N TRP A 60 11.69 -19.34 -9.61
CA TRP A 60 11.98 -20.61 -8.96
C TRP A 60 13.27 -21.19 -9.51
N ASP A 61 14.16 -21.64 -8.63
CA ASP A 61 15.41 -22.30 -8.95
C ASP A 61 15.52 -23.59 -8.13
N THR A 62 15.52 -24.74 -8.79
CA THR A 62 15.72 -26.03 -8.13
C THR A 62 17.15 -26.14 -7.64
N VAL A 63 17.33 -26.34 -6.33
CA VAL A 63 18.61 -26.62 -5.71
C VAL A 63 19.07 -28.03 -6.15
N PRO A 64 20.33 -28.22 -6.54
CA PRO A 64 20.82 -29.51 -7.02
C PRO A 64 20.45 -30.67 -6.10
N PHE A 65 19.82 -31.70 -6.65
CA PHE A 65 19.56 -32.96 -5.96
C PHE A 65 19.73 -34.14 -6.95
N THR A 66 20.06 -35.31 -6.42
CA THR A 66 20.26 -36.51 -7.23
C THR A 66 19.02 -37.37 -7.19
N ILE A 67 18.54 -37.79 -8.35
CA ILE A 67 17.52 -38.81 -8.50
C ILE A 67 18.25 -40.16 -8.68
N ASP A 68 17.97 -41.07 -7.73
CA ASP A 68 18.48 -42.44 -7.76
C ASP A 68 17.28 -43.39 -7.72
N ILE A 69 16.86 -43.82 -8.88
CA ILE A 69 15.80 -44.83 -9.07
C ILE A 69 16.43 -46.03 -9.76
N GLN A 70 16.24 -47.20 -9.20
CA GLN A 70 16.93 -48.45 -9.60
C GLN A 70 16.84 -48.79 -11.10
N ALA A 71 15.95 -48.15 -11.85
CA ALA A 71 15.72 -48.45 -13.28
C ALA A 71 16.63 -47.63 -14.23
N ILE A 72 17.28 -46.55 -13.77
CA ILE A 72 18.17 -45.70 -14.56
C ILE A 72 19.36 -45.26 -13.73
N PRO A 73 20.52 -44.98 -14.34
CA PRO A 73 21.66 -44.44 -13.62
C PRO A 73 21.29 -43.16 -12.88
N PRO A 74 21.85 -42.92 -11.66
CA PRO A 74 21.62 -41.68 -10.92
C PRO A 74 21.97 -40.46 -11.75
N PHE A 75 21.12 -39.43 -11.71
CA PHE A 75 21.36 -38.14 -12.39
C PHE A 75 20.97 -36.98 -11.50
N THR A 76 21.63 -35.83 -11.70
CA THR A 76 21.36 -34.63 -10.93
C THR A 76 20.39 -33.72 -11.66
N VAL A 77 19.37 -33.26 -10.93
CA VAL A 77 18.42 -32.24 -11.40
C VAL A 77 18.74 -30.93 -10.71
N ALA A 78 18.87 -29.87 -11.47
CA ALA A 78 19.15 -28.52 -10.98
C ALA A 78 18.79 -27.48 -12.05
N GLY A 79 18.58 -26.25 -11.62
CA GLY A 79 18.48 -25.09 -12.49
C GLY A 79 17.16 -24.32 -12.38
N PRO A 80 17.01 -23.30 -13.24
CA PRO A 80 15.82 -22.44 -13.20
C PRO A 80 14.57 -23.20 -13.66
N GLU A 81 13.51 -23.04 -12.89
CA GLU A 81 12.18 -23.58 -13.24
C GLU A 81 11.26 -22.55 -13.91
N GLY A 82 11.80 -21.37 -14.13
CA GLY A 82 11.10 -20.25 -14.73
C GLY A 82 10.57 -19.23 -13.72
N CYS A 83 9.97 -18.19 -14.28
CA CYS A 83 9.38 -17.10 -13.50
C CYS A 83 7.92 -16.89 -13.91
N HIS A 84 7.09 -16.49 -12.95
CA HIS A 84 5.71 -16.08 -13.19
C HIS A 84 5.32 -14.91 -12.29
N THR A 85 4.22 -14.26 -12.63
CA THR A 85 3.61 -13.25 -11.78
C THR A 85 2.36 -13.83 -11.11
N ALA A 86 2.36 -13.85 -9.79
CA ALA A 86 1.16 -14.12 -9.00
C ALA A 86 0.45 -12.80 -8.74
N SER A 87 -0.80 -12.68 -9.13
CA SER A 87 -1.59 -11.46 -8.95
C SER A 87 -2.99 -11.76 -8.48
N GLY A 88 -3.61 -10.81 -7.80
CA GLY A 88 -4.96 -10.96 -7.31
C GLY A 88 -5.40 -9.83 -6.39
N PRO A 89 -6.65 -9.93 -5.89
CA PRO A 89 -7.19 -8.98 -4.95
C PRO A 89 -6.59 -9.14 -3.55
N THR A 90 -6.61 -8.05 -2.78
CA THR A 90 -6.28 -8.02 -1.37
C THR A 90 -7.30 -7.17 -0.62
N ALA A 91 -7.65 -7.56 0.60
CA ALA A 91 -8.53 -6.82 1.48
C ALA A 91 -8.15 -7.06 2.94
N GLY A 92 -8.28 -6.03 3.76
CA GLY A 92 -7.87 -6.14 5.14
C GLY A 92 -8.22 -4.94 6.01
N GLY A 93 -7.48 -4.81 7.09
CA GLY A 93 -7.64 -3.72 8.03
C GLY A 93 -6.31 -3.22 8.56
N GLN A 94 -6.32 -2.02 9.08
CA GLN A 94 -5.19 -1.37 9.71
C GLN A 94 -5.58 -0.70 11.00
N ILE A 95 -4.60 -0.57 11.88
CA ILE A 95 -4.68 0.10 13.15
C ILE A 95 -3.39 0.87 13.36
N GLY A 96 -3.48 2.11 13.82
CA GLY A 96 -2.29 2.91 14.02
C GLY A 96 -2.50 4.08 14.97
N TYR A 97 -1.39 4.73 15.25
CA TYR A 97 -1.35 5.96 16.02
C TYR A 97 -0.51 7.00 15.31
N ARG A 98 -1.00 8.21 15.23
CA ARG A 98 -0.29 9.36 14.64
C ARG A 98 -0.13 10.47 15.67
N TRP A 99 0.95 11.23 15.53
CA TRP A 99 1.18 12.49 16.24
C TRP A 99 1.63 13.54 15.25
N GLN A 100 1.12 14.74 15.40
CA GLN A 100 1.41 15.87 14.54
C GLN A 100 2.21 16.93 15.29
N ALA A 101 3.28 17.43 14.65
CA ALA A 101 4.09 18.55 15.10
C ALA A 101 4.13 19.57 13.96
N ALA A 102 3.39 20.67 14.13
CA ALA A 102 3.13 21.65 13.07
C ALA A 102 2.53 21.00 11.82
N ALA A 103 3.22 21.04 10.67
CA ALA A 103 2.78 20.39 9.44
C ALA A 103 3.30 18.95 9.28
N TRP A 104 4.19 18.49 10.16
CA TRP A 104 4.75 17.14 10.10
C TRP A 104 3.89 16.16 10.89
N VAL A 105 3.63 15.01 10.27
CA VAL A 105 2.88 13.91 10.88
C VAL A 105 3.78 12.70 10.93
N PHE A 106 3.90 12.13 12.12
CA PHE A 106 4.61 10.88 12.35
C PHE A 106 3.59 9.81 12.77
N GLY A 107 3.88 8.55 12.54
CA GLY A 107 2.97 7.50 12.97
C GLY A 107 3.59 6.12 12.95
N ILE A 108 2.90 5.21 13.62
CA ILE A 108 3.14 3.77 13.56
C ILE A 108 1.85 3.07 13.18
N GLU A 109 1.95 2.01 12.38
CA GLU A 109 0.80 1.29 11.87
C GLU A 109 1.08 -0.21 11.83
N ALA A 110 0.07 -1.01 12.16
CA ALA A 110 -0.01 -2.42 11.86
C ALA A 110 -1.17 -2.64 10.89
N GLN A 111 -0.92 -3.36 9.80
CA GLN A 111 -1.88 -3.70 8.77
C GLN A 111 -1.88 -5.21 8.55
N GLY A 112 -3.06 -5.79 8.38
CA GLY A 112 -3.23 -7.20 8.04
C GLY A 112 -4.19 -7.35 6.88
N ASN A 113 -3.80 -8.15 5.88
CA ASN A 113 -4.59 -8.37 4.68
C ASN A 113 -4.74 -9.87 4.39
N TRP A 114 -5.93 -10.29 4.04
CA TRP A 114 -6.16 -11.48 3.24
C TRP A 114 -5.84 -11.17 1.79
N ALA A 115 -5.27 -12.12 1.10
CA ALA A 115 -4.89 -12.00 -0.29
C ALA A 115 -5.26 -13.29 -1.04
N ASP A 116 -5.52 -13.16 -2.34
CA ASP A 116 -5.69 -14.30 -3.24
C ASP A 116 -4.85 -14.10 -4.48
N LEU A 117 -3.52 -14.00 -4.26
CA LEU A 117 -2.58 -13.86 -5.35
C LEU A 117 -2.16 -15.22 -5.86
N THR A 118 -2.48 -15.51 -7.10
CA THR A 118 -2.17 -16.79 -7.73
C THR A 118 -1.41 -16.56 -9.05
N GLY A 119 -0.42 -17.42 -9.30
CA GLY A 119 0.33 -17.43 -10.55
C GLY A 119 0.95 -18.80 -10.78
N SER A 120 1.21 -19.15 -12.05
CA SER A 120 1.82 -20.41 -12.43
C SER A 120 2.61 -20.30 -13.72
N ASN A 121 3.58 -21.22 -13.91
CA ASN A 121 4.29 -21.42 -15.17
C ASN A 121 4.64 -22.90 -15.32
N PRO A 122 4.71 -23.44 -16.55
CA PRO A 122 5.33 -24.74 -16.82
C PRO A 122 6.80 -24.73 -16.38
N SER A 123 7.27 -25.84 -15.82
CA SER A 123 8.69 -25.98 -15.48
C SER A 123 9.56 -25.91 -16.73
N THR A 124 10.69 -25.22 -16.64
CA THR A 124 11.68 -25.14 -17.72
C THR A 124 12.77 -26.18 -17.60
N ILE A 125 12.83 -26.93 -16.50
CA ILE A 125 13.75 -28.05 -16.33
C ILE A 125 13.30 -29.21 -17.22
N PRO A 126 14.14 -29.72 -18.15
CA PRO A 126 13.72 -30.72 -19.13
C PRO A 126 13.08 -31.98 -18.52
N PHE A 127 13.59 -32.45 -17.38
CA PHE A 127 13.03 -33.60 -16.69
C PHE A 127 11.59 -33.35 -16.20
N PHE A 128 11.32 -32.21 -15.58
CA PHE A 128 10.00 -31.84 -15.11
C PHE A 128 9.06 -31.43 -16.24
N ALA A 129 9.59 -30.72 -17.26
CA ALA A 129 8.83 -30.35 -18.45
C ALA A 129 8.35 -31.58 -19.23
N ALA A 130 9.18 -32.61 -19.37
CA ALA A 130 8.80 -33.88 -19.98
C ALA A 130 7.71 -34.63 -19.20
N SER A 131 7.60 -34.37 -17.90
CA SER A 131 6.56 -34.90 -17.01
C SER A 131 5.33 -33.99 -16.92
N ASN A 132 5.16 -33.00 -17.78
CA ASN A 132 4.06 -32.03 -17.77
C ASN A 132 3.89 -31.29 -16.43
N LEU A 133 4.98 -31.05 -15.68
CA LEU A 133 4.95 -30.33 -14.42
C LEU A 133 4.94 -28.82 -14.61
N ALA A 134 4.16 -28.15 -13.81
CA ALA A 134 4.11 -26.70 -13.70
C ALA A 134 4.16 -26.29 -12.24
N ASN A 135 4.71 -25.10 -12.01
CA ASN A 135 4.83 -24.48 -10.69
C ASN A 135 3.68 -23.50 -10.46
N ARG A 136 3.07 -23.55 -9.30
CA ARG A 136 2.04 -22.62 -8.84
C ARG A 136 2.45 -22.01 -7.52
N THR A 137 2.23 -20.72 -7.42
CA THR A 137 2.36 -19.98 -6.16
C THR A 137 1.02 -19.39 -5.77
N LYS A 138 0.73 -19.41 -4.47
CA LYS A 138 -0.41 -18.74 -3.86
C LYS A 138 0.06 -17.96 -2.64
N ILE A 139 -0.37 -16.69 -2.52
CA ILE A 139 -0.19 -15.87 -1.31
C ILE A 139 -1.56 -15.66 -0.71
N ASP A 140 -1.76 -16.14 0.52
CA ASP A 140 -3.06 -16.13 1.20
C ASP A 140 -3.22 -14.92 2.15
N ALA A 141 -2.12 -14.41 2.68
CA ALA A 141 -2.16 -13.32 3.65
C ALA A 141 -0.85 -12.51 3.65
N SER A 142 -0.96 -11.25 4.06
CA SER A 142 0.17 -10.38 4.36
C SER A 142 -0.08 -9.54 5.61
N GLY A 143 1.01 -9.22 6.33
CA GLY A 143 1.02 -8.30 7.46
C GLY A 143 2.13 -7.28 7.30
N LEU A 144 1.86 -6.02 7.66
CA LEU A 144 2.82 -4.93 7.59
C LEU A 144 2.91 -4.25 8.96
N PHE A 145 4.14 -3.94 9.39
CA PHE A 145 4.43 -3.19 10.60
C PHE A 145 5.32 -2.01 10.21
N THR A 146 4.77 -0.81 10.19
CA THR A 146 5.42 0.35 9.57
C THR A 146 5.48 1.56 10.49
N GLY A 147 6.57 2.32 10.35
CA GLY A 147 6.63 3.72 10.74
C GLY A 147 6.36 4.61 9.54
N GLN A 148 5.71 5.74 9.75
CA GLN A 148 5.37 6.69 8.70
C GLN A 148 5.78 8.10 9.07
N ILE A 149 6.17 8.88 8.06
CA ILE A 149 6.40 10.31 8.14
C ILE A 149 5.70 10.99 6.99
N GLY A 150 4.98 12.06 7.26
CA GLY A 150 4.22 12.77 6.25
C GLY A 150 4.19 14.27 6.49
N TYR A 151 3.70 14.97 5.50
CA TYR A 151 3.46 16.40 5.54
C TYR A 151 1.99 16.68 5.26
N SER A 152 1.39 17.50 6.12
CA SER A 152 -0.03 17.81 6.11
C SER A 152 -0.26 19.22 5.54
N TRP A 153 -1.13 19.30 4.55
CA TRP A 153 -1.73 20.54 4.06
C TRP A 153 -3.20 20.57 4.46
N ASN A 154 -3.46 20.96 5.70
CA ASN A 154 -4.80 20.95 6.28
C ASN A 154 -5.42 19.53 6.20
N SER A 155 -6.43 19.31 5.37
CA SER A 155 -7.13 18.02 5.24
C SER A 155 -6.43 17.00 4.33
N LEU A 156 -5.32 17.36 3.69
CA LEU A 156 -4.53 16.46 2.85
C LEU A 156 -3.22 16.09 3.57
N LEU A 157 -2.94 14.81 3.67
CA LEU A 157 -1.69 14.26 4.19
C LEU A 157 -1.00 13.45 3.10
N LEU A 158 0.24 13.80 2.76
CA LEU A 158 1.12 12.95 1.95
C LEU A 158 2.18 12.35 2.87
N TYR A 159 2.41 11.05 2.73
CA TYR A 159 3.34 10.34 3.61
C TYR A 159 4.12 9.26 2.89
N VAL A 160 5.26 8.94 3.46
CA VAL A 160 6.04 7.74 3.15
C VAL A 160 6.06 6.86 4.38
N LYS A 161 6.15 5.55 4.19
CA LYS A 161 6.25 4.59 5.27
C LYS A 161 7.33 3.56 4.99
N GLY A 162 7.81 2.92 6.05
CA GLY A 162 8.77 1.83 5.94
C GLY A 162 8.76 0.97 7.18
N GLY A 163 9.16 -0.29 7.02
CA GLY A 163 9.13 -1.23 8.12
C GLY A 163 9.32 -2.67 7.71
N ALA A 164 8.69 -3.57 8.45
CA ALA A 164 8.71 -5.01 8.23
C ALA A 164 7.43 -5.50 7.57
N ALA A 165 7.57 -6.50 6.70
CA ALA A 165 6.47 -7.22 6.08
C ALA A 165 6.58 -8.72 6.40
N VAL A 166 5.43 -9.39 6.47
CA VAL A 166 5.32 -10.84 6.58
C VAL A 166 4.27 -11.35 5.61
N THR A 167 4.54 -12.48 4.94
CA THR A 167 3.60 -13.14 4.03
C THR A 167 3.44 -14.61 4.35
N SER A 168 2.27 -15.16 4.02
CA SER A 168 1.98 -16.59 4.06
C SER A 168 1.91 -17.10 2.63
N ASP A 169 2.89 -17.91 2.26
CA ASP A 169 3.11 -18.39 0.90
C ASP A 169 2.88 -19.89 0.81
N LYS A 170 2.20 -20.34 -0.26
CA LYS A 170 2.00 -21.73 -0.63
C LYS A 170 2.52 -21.98 -2.02
N TYR A 171 3.17 -23.12 -2.19
CA TYR A 171 3.82 -23.54 -3.42
C TYR A 171 3.33 -24.93 -3.80
N GLU A 172 3.05 -25.14 -5.07
CA GLU A 172 2.59 -26.42 -5.59
C GLU A 172 3.30 -26.72 -6.91
N ALA A 173 3.74 -27.96 -7.07
CA ALA A 173 4.07 -28.53 -8.38
C ALA A 173 2.88 -29.41 -8.80
N PHE A 174 2.32 -29.16 -9.99
CA PHE A 174 1.14 -29.83 -10.48
C PHE A 174 1.24 -30.19 -11.96
N LEU A 175 0.46 -31.18 -12.39
CA LEU A 175 0.35 -31.57 -13.79
C LEU A 175 -0.53 -30.58 -14.56
N PHE A 176 0.03 -29.90 -15.56
CA PHE A 176 -0.75 -29.01 -16.45
C PHE A 176 -1.40 -29.75 -17.63
N ALA A 177 -0.96 -30.98 -17.92
CA ALA A 177 -1.57 -31.91 -18.87
C ALA A 177 -1.68 -33.31 -18.23
N PRO A 178 -2.60 -34.15 -18.67
CA PRO A 178 -2.79 -35.48 -18.09
C PRO A 178 -1.56 -36.36 -18.34
N GLN A 179 -1.17 -37.10 -17.32
CA GLN A 179 -0.12 -38.13 -17.39
C GLN A 179 -0.67 -39.42 -16.77
N ALA A 180 -1.07 -40.37 -17.61
CA ALA A 180 -1.76 -41.56 -17.15
C ALA A 180 -0.99 -42.29 -16.03
N PRO A 181 -1.66 -42.70 -14.93
CA PRO A 181 -3.09 -42.62 -14.70
C PRO A 181 -3.59 -41.30 -14.08
N LEU A 182 -2.77 -40.25 -14.00
CA LEU A 182 -3.05 -39.01 -13.26
C LEU A 182 -3.75 -37.99 -14.13
N PRO A 183 -4.77 -37.28 -13.59
CA PRO A 183 -5.48 -36.23 -14.30
C PRO A 183 -4.74 -34.90 -14.30
N THR A 184 -5.10 -34.01 -15.22
CA THR A 184 -4.70 -32.60 -15.18
C THR A 184 -5.08 -31.96 -13.83
N GLY A 185 -4.18 -31.14 -13.28
CA GLY A 185 -4.39 -30.46 -11.99
C GLY A 185 -3.98 -31.29 -10.78
N PHE A 186 -3.53 -32.55 -10.97
CA PHE A 186 -3.00 -33.34 -9.87
C PHE A 186 -1.77 -32.66 -9.27
N VAL A 187 -1.78 -32.43 -7.95
CA VAL A 187 -0.68 -31.78 -7.22
C VAL A 187 0.30 -32.85 -6.75
N GLU A 188 1.49 -32.85 -7.34
CA GLU A 188 2.54 -33.83 -7.03
C GLU A 188 3.38 -33.44 -5.82
N ALA A 189 3.64 -32.14 -5.63
CA ALA A 189 4.44 -31.65 -4.51
C ALA A 189 3.88 -30.36 -3.94
N ARG A 190 4.08 -30.18 -2.63
CA ARG A 190 3.67 -28.98 -1.90
C ARG A 190 4.78 -28.46 -1.03
N GLY A 191 4.81 -27.13 -0.90
CA GLY A 191 5.64 -26.41 0.05
C GLY A 191 4.85 -25.23 0.64
N SER A 192 5.21 -24.78 1.82
CA SER A 192 4.65 -23.57 2.41
C SER A 192 5.69 -22.90 3.31
N GLU A 193 5.60 -21.60 3.43
CA GLU A 193 6.45 -20.85 4.33
C GLU A 193 5.76 -19.58 4.83
N THR A 194 6.24 -19.09 5.97
CA THR A 194 6.00 -17.72 6.42
C THR A 194 7.26 -16.93 6.18
N ARG A 195 7.19 -15.93 5.31
CA ARG A 195 8.36 -15.16 4.86
C ARG A 195 8.33 -13.76 5.48
N TRP A 196 9.46 -13.33 6.01
CA TRP A 196 9.68 -11.97 6.50
C TRP A 196 10.51 -11.17 5.52
N GLY A 197 10.21 -9.87 5.41
CA GLY A 197 10.92 -8.96 4.54
C GLY A 197 10.78 -7.52 5.00
N GLY A 198 11.26 -6.59 4.16
CA GLY A 198 11.10 -5.16 4.35
C GLY A 198 9.94 -4.62 3.52
N VAL A 199 9.38 -3.47 3.91
CA VAL A 199 8.41 -2.73 3.13
C VAL A 199 8.78 -1.26 3.07
N VAL A 200 8.56 -0.65 1.91
CA VAL A 200 8.52 0.81 1.72
C VAL A 200 7.24 1.16 0.99
N GLY A 201 6.65 2.29 1.35
CA GLY A 201 5.40 2.72 0.73
C GLY A 201 5.26 4.24 0.69
N ILE A 202 4.33 4.67 -0.14
CA ILE A 202 3.93 6.06 -0.28
C ILE A 202 2.41 6.13 -0.32
N GLY A 203 1.83 7.13 0.34
CA GLY A 203 0.38 7.31 0.36
C GLY A 203 -0.04 8.76 0.41
N GLY A 204 -1.26 8.98 -0.05
CA GLY A 204 -1.99 10.23 0.10
C GLY A 204 -3.33 9.99 0.77
N GLU A 205 -3.63 10.76 1.80
CA GLU A 205 -4.85 10.62 2.60
C GLU A 205 -5.59 11.97 2.69
N TYR A 206 -6.89 11.93 2.45
CA TYR A 206 -7.77 13.10 2.50
C TYR A 206 -8.83 12.93 3.57
N ALA A 207 -8.86 13.85 4.52
CA ALA A 207 -9.87 13.92 5.58
C ALA A 207 -11.09 14.71 5.09
N PHE A 208 -12.20 14.02 4.87
CA PHE A 208 -13.45 14.64 4.43
C PHE A 208 -14.38 15.00 5.60
N THR A 209 -14.11 14.46 6.81
CA THR A 209 -14.71 14.90 8.07
C THR A 209 -13.64 14.93 9.16
N ARG A 210 -14.02 15.36 10.38
CA ARG A 210 -13.09 15.39 11.53
C ARG A 210 -12.54 14.01 11.90
N ASN A 211 -13.30 12.95 11.65
CA ASN A 211 -12.97 11.60 12.10
C ASN A 211 -12.72 10.63 10.94
N TRP A 212 -13.18 10.95 9.72
CA TRP A 212 -13.09 10.05 8.59
C TRP A 212 -12.17 10.59 7.50
N SER A 213 -11.35 9.71 6.98
CA SER A 213 -10.47 9.98 5.85
C SER A 213 -10.47 8.81 4.87
N VAL A 214 -10.07 9.10 3.63
CA VAL A 214 -9.81 8.12 2.59
C VAL A 214 -8.38 8.27 2.11
N ALA A 215 -7.73 7.16 1.77
CA ALA A 215 -6.36 7.17 1.30
C ALA A 215 -6.19 6.25 0.09
N LEU A 216 -5.16 6.56 -0.70
CA LEU A 216 -4.59 5.68 -1.70
C LEU A 216 -3.13 5.45 -1.33
N GLU A 217 -2.70 4.19 -1.37
CA GLU A 217 -1.37 3.79 -0.93
C GLU A 217 -0.78 2.78 -1.90
N TYR A 218 0.51 2.93 -2.16
CA TYR A 218 1.34 1.96 -2.85
C TYR A 218 2.43 1.47 -1.93
N ASP A 219 2.59 0.15 -1.85
CA ASP A 219 3.61 -0.52 -1.07
C ASP A 219 4.44 -1.45 -1.94
N HIS A 220 5.75 -1.42 -1.75
CA HIS A 220 6.68 -2.38 -2.30
C HIS A 220 7.31 -3.20 -1.18
N LEU A 221 7.15 -4.54 -1.24
CA LEU A 221 7.63 -5.49 -0.24
C LEU A 221 8.85 -6.22 -0.80
N PHE A 222 10.00 -6.06 -0.16
CA PHE A 222 11.25 -6.75 -0.44
C PHE A 222 11.30 -8.04 0.36
N MET A 223 10.95 -9.17 -0.24
CA MET A 223 10.88 -10.45 0.47
C MET A 223 12.15 -11.29 0.29
N GLY A 224 13.03 -10.90 -0.66
CA GLY A 224 14.30 -11.57 -0.91
C GLY A 224 14.17 -12.99 -1.44
N ASP A 225 15.22 -13.78 -1.15
CA ASP A 225 15.32 -15.19 -1.55
C ASP A 225 15.05 -16.10 -0.34
N SER A 226 14.31 -17.18 -0.52
CA SER A 226 14.13 -18.24 0.47
C SER A 226 14.25 -19.60 -0.18
N THR A 227 14.69 -20.59 0.61
CA THR A 227 14.78 -21.98 0.19
C THR A 227 13.67 -22.78 0.85
N VAL A 228 12.74 -23.27 0.03
CA VAL A 228 11.56 -24.03 0.46
C VAL A 228 11.75 -25.50 0.13
N ARG A 229 11.40 -26.35 1.07
CA ARG A 229 11.34 -27.80 0.84
C ARG A 229 10.01 -28.16 0.17
N MET A 230 10.10 -28.75 -1.02
CA MET A 230 8.97 -29.36 -1.70
C MET A 230 8.84 -30.80 -1.26
N THR A 231 7.67 -31.15 -0.74
CA THR A 231 7.35 -32.52 -0.29
C THR A 231 6.41 -33.14 -1.31
N PHE A 232 6.86 -34.22 -1.92
CA PHE A 232 6.06 -34.99 -2.88
C PHE A 232 5.00 -35.83 -2.18
N ASP A 233 3.88 -36.08 -2.90
CA ASP A 233 2.83 -36.98 -2.44
C ASP A 233 3.44 -38.39 -2.27
N PRO A 234 3.26 -39.06 -1.10
CA PRO A 234 3.85 -40.36 -0.82
C PRO A 234 3.38 -41.47 -1.79
N VAL A 235 2.21 -41.32 -2.42
CA VAL A 235 1.69 -42.24 -3.43
C VAL A 235 2.53 -42.18 -4.71
N PHE A 236 3.20 -41.03 -4.98
CA PHE A 236 3.90 -40.79 -6.22
C PHE A 236 5.39 -41.13 -6.11
N ASN A 237 6.08 -40.55 -5.18
CA ASN A 237 7.48 -40.92 -4.88
C ASN A 237 7.99 -40.22 -3.60
N PRO A 238 8.12 -40.90 -2.46
CA PRO A 238 8.63 -40.30 -1.22
C PRO A 238 10.12 -39.91 -1.28
N VAL A 239 10.83 -40.30 -2.34
CA VAL A 239 12.28 -40.08 -2.50
C VAL A 239 12.61 -38.76 -3.21
N LEU A 240 11.65 -38.13 -3.87
CA LEU A 240 11.89 -36.92 -4.70
C LEU A 240 11.79 -35.60 -3.93
N ASN A 241 11.76 -35.61 -2.60
CA ASN A 241 11.76 -34.38 -1.82
C ASN A 241 13.03 -33.56 -2.16
N HIS A 242 12.84 -32.33 -2.60
CA HIS A 242 13.96 -31.44 -2.95
C HIS A 242 13.72 -30.02 -2.44
N ASN A 243 14.74 -29.20 -2.50
CA ASN A 243 14.68 -27.82 -2.12
C ASN A 243 14.60 -26.93 -3.37
N VAL A 244 13.77 -25.90 -3.29
CA VAL A 244 13.63 -24.89 -4.34
C VAL A 244 13.94 -23.52 -3.74
N ARG A 245 14.82 -22.77 -4.36
CA ARG A 245 15.06 -21.37 -4.02
C ARG A 245 14.07 -20.51 -4.76
N ILE A 246 13.35 -19.65 -4.02
CA ILE A 246 12.30 -18.81 -4.56
C ILE A 246 12.61 -17.35 -4.25
N ARG A 247 12.82 -16.54 -5.29
CA ARG A 247 12.94 -15.08 -5.19
C ARG A 247 11.57 -14.45 -5.28
N GLN A 248 11.31 -13.43 -4.44
CA GLN A 248 10.01 -12.79 -4.36
C GLN A 248 10.12 -11.31 -4.04
N ASP A 249 9.41 -10.49 -4.82
CA ASP A 249 9.04 -9.12 -4.48
C ASP A 249 7.54 -8.95 -4.70
N ILE A 250 6.88 -8.06 -3.95
CA ILE A 250 5.43 -7.84 -4.04
C ILE A 250 5.18 -6.35 -4.15
N ASP A 251 4.35 -5.98 -5.11
CA ASP A 251 3.79 -4.63 -5.24
C ASP A 251 2.31 -4.68 -4.87
N MET A 252 1.84 -3.69 -4.11
CA MET A 252 0.46 -3.60 -3.66
C MET A 252 -0.06 -2.18 -3.79
N VAL A 253 -1.28 -2.05 -4.32
CA VAL A 253 -2.03 -0.78 -4.35
C VAL A 253 -3.33 -0.97 -3.60
N THR A 254 -3.58 -0.13 -2.60
CA THR A 254 -4.79 -0.19 -1.76
C THR A 254 -5.47 1.16 -1.66
N ALA A 255 -6.80 1.13 -1.75
CA ALA A 255 -7.66 2.21 -1.29
C ALA A 255 -8.05 1.92 0.17
N ARG A 256 -8.06 2.95 1.00
CA ARG A 256 -8.24 2.83 2.45
C ARG A 256 -9.30 3.79 2.94
N ILE A 257 -10.04 3.39 3.94
CA ILE A 257 -10.90 4.25 4.74
C ILE A 257 -10.49 4.15 6.20
N ASN A 258 -10.28 5.28 6.86
CA ASN A 258 -9.83 5.35 8.24
C ASN A 258 -10.84 6.11 9.10
N TYR A 259 -11.06 5.61 10.30
CA TYR A 259 -11.76 6.32 11.38
C TYR A 259 -10.77 6.66 12.47
N ARG A 260 -10.62 7.95 12.76
CA ARG A 260 -9.75 8.47 13.81
C ARG A 260 -10.55 8.74 15.07
N PHE A 261 -10.07 8.21 16.21
CA PHE A 261 -10.62 8.46 17.53
C PHE A 261 -9.99 9.73 18.10
N GLY A 262 -10.80 10.59 18.71
CA GLY A 262 -10.36 11.85 19.30
C GLY A 262 -10.67 13.06 18.41
N GLY A 263 -11.31 14.05 18.99
CA GLY A 263 -11.42 15.40 18.45
C GLY A 263 -10.39 16.29 19.14
N PRO A 264 -10.17 17.53 18.68
CA PRO A 264 -9.32 18.46 19.40
C PRO A 264 -9.82 18.59 20.83
N VAL A 265 -8.92 18.39 21.79
CA VAL A 265 -9.20 18.73 23.19
C VAL A 265 -9.31 20.25 23.24
N VAL A 266 -10.52 20.78 23.15
CA VAL A 266 -10.77 22.20 23.39
C VAL A 266 -10.57 22.40 24.88
N ALA A 267 -9.35 22.81 25.31
CA ALA A 267 -9.15 23.31 26.66
C ALA A 267 -10.01 24.55 26.79
N LYS A 268 -11.12 24.45 27.53
CA LYS A 268 -11.83 25.61 28.05
C LYS A 268 -10.98 26.21 29.18
N TYR A 269 -10.35 27.34 28.88
CA TYR A 269 -9.84 28.26 29.89
C TYR A 269 -10.92 29.23 30.30
#